data_c98fe3b1942f90d3bb4b57a38a0c0cbf
#
_entry.id   c98fe3b1942f90d3bb4b57a38a0c0cbf
#
_cell.length_a   1.000
_cell.length_b   1.000
_cell.length_c   1.000
_cell.angle_alpha   90.00
_cell.angle_beta   90.00
_cell.angle_gamma   90.00
#
_symmetry.space_group_name_H-M   'P 1'
#
loop_
_entity.id
_entity.type
_entity.pdbx_description
1 polymer ?
#
loop_
_entity_poly.entity_id
_entity_poly.type
_entity_poly.pdbx_seq_one_letter_code
_entity_poly.pdbx_strand_id
1 'polypeptide(L)'
;MANKASDVLKMIKDKEIEWVDLRFTDPKGKWQHLTMVSSVVGEGELEDGFMFDGSSIEGWKAINESDMILKPDLDAIWVDPFSATPMLILVCDIVEPSTGELYARDPRSCAKRAEAYVKTLGIGDTVYVGPEAEFFMFDNVQFDTTYNESYYKIDDIELPTNTGKAYESGNLAHRPRAKGGYFPVAPVDSAVDIRAEMVSTMIEMGLPCDKHHHEVAAAQHELGLTFGTLVQTADRMQIYKYVCWQVAQAYGKTVTFMPKPIAKDNGSGMHTHISIWDKGNPLFAGNGYAGLSDTCLYFIGGVIKHAKALNAFTNPTTNSYKRLVPGYEAPVLLAYSARNRSASCRIPYGAGAKAKRVEFRFPDAMANPYLCYASLLMAGLDGIQNKIHPGEAMDKNLYDLPPEELAQVPTVCASLREALNSLEADHEFLLKGDVFTKDQIESYIELKWPEVARWEMTPAPVEFDMYYSS
;
A
#
# COMPACT_ATOMS: atom_id res chain seq x y z
N MET A 1 0.07 -7.73 26.77
CA MET A 1 -1.03 -8.71 26.94
C MET A 1 -2.08 -8.28 25.95
N ALA A 2 -2.75 -9.20 25.27
CA ALA A 2 -3.87 -8.86 24.39
C ALA A 2 -4.99 -8.17 25.20
N ASN A 3 -5.61 -7.15 24.63
CA ASN A 3 -6.75 -6.48 25.24
C ASN A 3 -7.93 -7.45 25.33
N LYS A 4 -8.75 -7.27 26.39
CA LYS A 4 -10.01 -8.00 26.57
C LYS A 4 -11.19 -7.08 26.27
N ALA A 5 -12.37 -7.65 26.05
CA ALA A 5 -13.59 -6.87 25.87
C ALA A 5 -13.83 -5.89 27.05
N SER A 6 -13.54 -6.33 28.27
CA SER A 6 -13.61 -5.47 29.46
C SER A 6 -12.67 -4.26 29.42
N ASP A 7 -11.51 -4.35 28.78
CA ASP A 7 -10.56 -3.23 28.65
C ASP A 7 -11.11 -2.19 27.66
N VAL A 8 -11.72 -2.66 26.56
CA VAL A 8 -12.38 -1.80 25.57
C VAL A 8 -13.59 -1.09 26.16
N LEU A 9 -14.44 -1.81 26.90
CA LEU A 9 -15.59 -1.21 27.59
C LEU A 9 -15.17 -0.17 28.63
N LYS A 10 -14.07 -0.43 29.34
CA LYS A 10 -13.46 0.56 30.22
C LYS A 10 -12.98 1.79 29.48
N MET A 11 -12.31 1.61 28.31
CA MET A 11 -11.86 2.72 27.46
C MET A 11 -13.06 3.56 26.96
N ILE A 12 -14.15 2.90 26.52
CA ILE A 12 -15.39 3.57 26.11
C ILE A 12 -15.89 4.47 27.23
N LYS A 13 -15.93 3.96 28.46
CA LYS A 13 -16.40 4.72 29.62
C LYS A 13 -15.44 5.85 30.00
N ASP A 14 -14.15 5.56 30.14
CA ASP A 14 -13.14 6.50 30.64
C ASP A 14 -12.91 7.68 29.67
N LYS A 15 -13.10 7.47 28.37
CA LYS A 15 -12.95 8.47 27.32
C LYS A 15 -14.28 9.05 26.83
N GLU A 16 -15.39 8.71 27.50
CA GLU A 16 -16.75 9.18 27.15
C GLU A 16 -17.10 8.96 25.68
N ILE A 17 -16.70 7.79 25.14
CA ILE A 17 -16.93 7.42 23.73
C ILE A 17 -18.44 7.32 23.47
N GLU A 18 -18.93 8.06 22.50
CA GLU A 18 -20.32 8.03 22.05
C GLU A 18 -20.54 7.07 20.88
N TRP A 19 -19.53 6.89 20.02
CA TRP A 19 -19.60 6.09 18.81
C TRP A 19 -18.46 5.08 18.72
N VAL A 20 -18.79 3.87 18.30
CA VAL A 20 -17.82 2.80 17.98
C VAL A 20 -17.89 2.55 16.48
N ASP A 21 -16.79 2.80 15.79
CA ASP A 21 -16.66 2.72 14.34
C ASP A 21 -15.91 1.44 13.94
N LEU A 22 -16.67 0.48 13.42
CA LEU A 22 -16.18 -0.83 13.00
C LEU A 22 -15.63 -0.71 11.58
N ARG A 23 -14.31 -0.77 11.42
CA ARG A 23 -13.66 -0.56 10.13
C ARG A 23 -13.08 -1.85 9.59
N PHE A 24 -13.20 -2.05 8.28
CA PHE A 24 -12.65 -3.18 7.56
C PHE A 24 -12.19 -2.76 6.16
N THR A 25 -11.38 -3.59 5.50
CA THR A 25 -10.82 -3.27 4.18
C THR A 25 -11.42 -4.18 3.13
N ASP A 26 -11.94 -3.58 2.05
CA ASP A 26 -12.47 -4.32 0.91
C ASP A 26 -11.34 -4.90 0.02
N PRO A 27 -11.64 -5.78 -0.97
CA PRO A 27 -10.62 -6.36 -1.83
C PRO A 27 -9.79 -5.34 -2.62
N LYS A 28 -10.34 -4.16 -2.93
CA LYS A 28 -9.63 -3.07 -3.63
C LYS A 28 -8.71 -2.26 -2.72
N GLY A 29 -8.73 -2.52 -1.40
CA GLY A 29 -7.93 -1.79 -0.42
C GLY A 29 -8.60 -0.56 0.16
N LYS A 30 -9.88 -0.32 -0.15
CA LYS A 30 -10.65 0.78 0.40
C LYS A 30 -11.12 0.43 1.82
N TRP A 31 -10.98 1.40 2.73
CA TRP A 31 -11.52 1.28 4.08
C TRP A 31 -13.03 1.52 4.06
N GLN A 32 -13.78 0.55 4.59
CA GLN A 32 -15.23 0.57 4.77
C GLN A 32 -15.53 0.63 6.25
N HIS A 33 -16.73 1.07 6.64
CA HIS A 33 -17.11 1.12 8.04
C HIS A 33 -18.62 0.98 8.29
N LEU A 34 -18.94 0.61 9.54
CA LEU A 34 -20.25 0.65 10.16
C LEU A 34 -20.10 1.25 11.55
N THR A 35 -20.86 2.32 11.84
CA THR A 35 -20.76 3.01 13.13
C THR A 35 -21.93 2.64 14.04
N MET A 36 -21.62 2.25 15.28
CA MET A 36 -22.57 1.87 16.31
C MET A 36 -22.61 2.90 17.44
N VAL A 37 -23.77 3.10 18.04
CA VAL A 37 -23.86 3.85 19.30
C VAL A 37 -23.17 3.05 20.40
N SER A 38 -22.31 3.67 21.19
CA SER A 38 -21.54 2.95 22.23
C SER A 38 -22.40 2.21 23.26
N SER A 39 -23.62 2.68 23.49
CA SER A 39 -24.55 2.05 24.44
C SER A 39 -25.06 0.65 24.03
N VAL A 40 -24.93 0.26 22.76
CA VAL A 40 -25.29 -1.08 22.27
C VAL A 40 -24.07 -2.00 22.12
N VAL A 41 -22.89 -1.53 22.50
CA VAL A 41 -21.64 -2.30 22.43
C VAL A 41 -21.35 -2.85 23.83
N GLY A 42 -21.60 -4.13 23.99
CA GLY A 42 -21.30 -4.88 25.21
C GLY A 42 -20.16 -5.89 25.01
N GLU A 43 -19.94 -6.70 26.05
CA GLU A 43 -18.90 -7.74 26.03
C GLU A 43 -19.19 -8.79 24.96
N GLY A 44 -20.46 -9.20 24.81
CA GLY A 44 -20.88 -10.17 23.81
C GLY A 44 -20.64 -9.67 22.39
N GLU A 45 -21.03 -8.43 22.08
CA GLU A 45 -20.82 -7.84 20.75
C GLU A 45 -19.33 -7.69 20.40
N LEU A 46 -18.49 -7.40 21.38
CA LEU A 46 -17.03 -7.33 21.17
C LEU A 46 -16.41 -8.72 20.97
N GLU A 47 -16.96 -9.77 21.58
CA GLU A 47 -16.46 -11.15 21.46
C GLU A 47 -17.05 -11.89 20.25
N ASP A 48 -18.35 -11.73 19.97
CA ASP A 48 -19.06 -12.45 18.92
C ASP A 48 -19.07 -11.68 17.59
N GLY A 49 -18.98 -10.34 17.64
CA GLY A 49 -19.01 -9.45 16.49
C GLY A 49 -20.40 -8.90 16.15
N PHE A 50 -20.47 -8.18 15.04
CA PHE A 50 -21.67 -7.46 14.58
C PHE A 50 -22.08 -7.96 13.20
N MET A 51 -23.36 -8.25 13.02
CA MET A 51 -23.90 -8.64 11.71
C MET A 51 -23.92 -7.45 10.75
N PHE A 52 -23.57 -7.69 9.48
CA PHE A 52 -23.67 -6.70 8.40
C PHE A 52 -23.94 -7.38 7.07
N ASP A 53 -24.33 -6.58 6.06
CA ASP A 53 -24.57 -7.03 4.70
C ASP A 53 -23.27 -7.06 3.88
N GLY A 54 -22.67 -8.25 3.74
CA GLY A 54 -21.48 -8.48 2.93
C GLY A 54 -21.72 -8.42 1.42
N SER A 55 -22.97 -8.48 0.96
CA SER A 55 -23.30 -8.36 -0.47
C SER A 55 -23.14 -6.94 -1.02
N SER A 56 -23.08 -5.96 -0.12
CA SER A 56 -22.81 -4.56 -0.46
C SER A 56 -21.32 -4.31 -0.80
N ILE A 57 -20.45 -5.30 -0.58
CA ILE A 57 -19.00 -5.20 -0.86
C ILE A 57 -18.69 -5.90 -2.18
N GLU A 58 -18.18 -5.14 -3.13
CA GLU A 58 -17.78 -5.68 -4.44
C GLU A 58 -16.74 -6.81 -4.29
N GLY A 59 -16.99 -7.93 -4.98
CA GLY A 59 -16.10 -9.08 -4.98
C GLY A 59 -16.27 -10.03 -3.78
N TRP A 60 -17.26 -9.79 -2.89
CA TRP A 60 -17.56 -10.67 -1.75
C TRP A 60 -18.76 -11.57 -2.03
N LYS A 61 -19.82 -11.43 -1.26
CA LYS A 61 -20.97 -12.32 -1.29
C LYS A 61 -22.03 -11.91 -2.33
N ALA A 62 -22.82 -12.87 -2.76
CA ALA A 62 -24.03 -12.58 -3.50
C ALA A 62 -25.18 -12.23 -2.56
N ILE A 63 -26.22 -11.55 -3.06
CA ILE A 63 -27.34 -11.06 -2.26
C ILE A 63 -28.12 -12.15 -1.50
N ASN A 64 -28.08 -13.38 -1.98
CA ASN A 64 -28.71 -14.55 -1.36
C ASN A 64 -27.88 -15.17 -0.22
N GLU A 65 -26.66 -14.67 0.03
CA GLU A 65 -25.75 -15.11 1.10
C GLU A 65 -25.11 -13.89 1.78
N SER A 66 -25.89 -12.85 2.00
CA SER A 66 -25.41 -11.52 2.38
C SER A 66 -24.87 -11.42 3.81
N ASP A 67 -25.38 -12.22 4.72
CA ASP A 67 -25.08 -12.09 6.15
C ASP A 67 -23.63 -12.44 6.47
N MET A 68 -22.92 -11.51 7.10
CA MET A 68 -21.53 -11.66 7.55
C MET A 68 -21.32 -10.99 8.91
N ILE A 69 -20.22 -11.29 9.56
CA ILE A 69 -19.88 -10.75 10.86
C ILE A 69 -18.62 -9.88 10.78
N LEU A 70 -18.73 -8.64 11.29
CA LEU A 70 -17.60 -7.78 11.65
C LEU A 70 -17.13 -8.18 13.04
N LYS A 71 -15.98 -8.83 13.13
CA LYS A 71 -15.39 -9.24 14.42
C LYS A 71 -14.26 -8.29 14.79
N PRO A 72 -14.42 -7.42 15.81
CA PRO A 72 -13.38 -6.49 16.22
C PRO A 72 -12.11 -7.19 16.66
N ASP A 73 -10.95 -6.69 16.18
CA ASP A 73 -9.66 -7.05 16.73
C ASP A 73 -9.34 -6.09 17.89
N LEU A 74 -9.38 -6.60 19.10
CA LEU A 74 -9.25 -5.79 20.32
C LEU A 74 -7.82 -5.24 20.53
N ASP A 75 -6.85 -5.64 19.72
CA ASP A 75 -5.50 -5.07 19.70
C ASP A 75 -5.31 -4.00 18.60
N ALA A 76 -6.29 -3.83 17.71
CA ALA A 76 -6.28 -2.85 16.63
C ALA A 76 -7.32 -1.73 16.86
N ILE A 77 -7.03 -0.86 17.84
CA ILE A 77 -7.95 0.14 18.38
C ILE A 77 -7.33 1.54 18.35
N TRP A 78 -8.08 2.54 17.93
CA TRP A 78 -7.69 3.95 17.96
C TRP A 78 -8.83 4.86 18.35
N VAL A 79 -8.55 5.93 19.09
CA VAL A 79 -9.49 7.04 19.25
C VAL A 79 -9.39 7.93 18.02
N ASP A 80 -10.51 8.25 17.40
CA ASP A 80 -10.56 9.11 16.23
C ASP A 80 -10.38 10.60 16.64
N PRO A 81 -9.30 11.26 16.19
CA PRO A 81 -9.08 12.67 16.53
C PRO A 81 -9.90 13.65 15.67
N PHE A 82 -10.55 13.18 14.61
CA PHE A 82 -11.23 14.02 13.63
C PHE A 82 -12.75 14.03 13.79
N SER A 83 -13.30 13.11 14.56
CA SER A 83 -14.74 13.04 14.80
C SER A 83 -15.19 14.22 15.66
N ALA A 84 -16.36 14.81 15.33
CA ALA A 84 -16.95 15.90 16.09
C ALA A 84 -17.37 15.49 17.52
N THR A 85 -17.64 14.21 17.72
CA THR A 85 -17.96 13.59 19.01
C THR A 85 -16.97 12.44 19.26
N PRO A 86 -16.71 12.08 20.54
CA PRO A 86 -15.76 11.03 20.87
C PRO A 86 -16.10 9.69 20.18
N MET A 87 -15.18 9.20 19.35
CA MET A 87 -15.35 7.98 18.56
C MET A 87 -14.17 7.03 18.75
N LEU A 88 -14.47 5.75 18.86
CA LEU A 88 -13.47 4.67 18.94
C LEU A 88 -13.50 3.87 17.64
N ILE A 89 -12.36 3.79 16.97
CA ILE A 89 -12.14 2.97 15.79
C ILE A 89 -11.72 1.56 16.22
N LEU A 90 -12.45 0.55 15.78
CA LEU A 90 -12.08 -0.87 15.90
C LEU A 90 -11.87 -1.46 14.51
N VAL A 91 -10.68 -1.96 14.23
CA VAL A 91 -10.44 -2.70 12.99
C VAL A 91 -10.98 -4.13 13.14
N CYS A 92 -11.74 -4.57 12.15
CA CYS A 92 -12.46 -5.84 12.20
C CYS A 92 -11.88 -6.86 11.21
N ASP A 93 -11.88 -8.11 11.64
CA ASP A 93 -11.85 -9.26 10.75
C ASP A 93 -13.27 -9.55 10.25
N ILE A 94 -13.38 -10.23 9.14
CA ILE A 94 -14.65 -10.70 8.60
C ILE A 94 -14.80 -12.19 8.89
N VAL A 95 -15.94 -12.57 9.42
CA VAL A 95 -16.24 -13.95 9.80
C VAL A 95 -17.48 -14.45 9.06
N GLU A 96 -17.41 -15.69 8.61
CA GLU A 96 -18.52 -16.43 7.99
C GLU A 96 -19.47 -16.94 9.09
N PRO A 97 -20.73 -16.50 9.15
CA PRO A 97 -21.64 -16.88 10.24
C PRO A 97 -21.91 -18.38 10.31
N SER A 98 -21.93 -19.05 9.16
CA SER A 98 -22.27 -20.48 9.05
C SER A 98 -21.19 -21.39 9.64
N THR A 99 -19.93 -20.96 9.63
CA THR A 99 -18.79 -21.77 10.08
C THR A 99 -18.09 -21.18 11.32
N GLY A 100 -18.24 -19.87 11.58
CA GLY A 100 -17.48 -19.14 12.58
C GLY A 100 -16.01 -18.90 12.21
N GLU A 101 -15.61 -19.23 10.96
CA GLU A 101 -14.24 -19.09 10.47
C GLU A 101 -14.03 -17.72 9.80
N LEU A 102 -12.76 -17.29 9.71
CA LEU A 102 -12.37 -16.09 8.99
C LEU A 102 -12.74 -16.22 7.50
N TYR A 103 -13.38 -15.18 6.96
CA TYR A 103 -13.82 -15.16 5.57
C TYR A 103 -12.63 -15.23 4.59
N ALA A 104 -12.68 -16.16 3.65
CA ALA A 104 -11.56 -16.46 2.75
C ALA A 104 -11.15 -15.25 1.89
N ARG A 105 -12.12 -14.42 1.44
CA ARG A 105 -11.87 -13.26 0.58
C ARG A 105 -11.53 -11.97 1.35
N ASP A 106 -11.55 -12.01 2.68
CA ASP A 106 -11.15 -10.85 3.49
C ASP A 106 -9.63 -10.63 3.42
N PRO A 107 -9.16 -9.45 2.96
CA PRO A 107 -7.73 -9.16 2.84
C PRO A 107 -6.97 -9.26 4.15
N ARG A 108 -7.57 -8.78 5.26
CA ARG A 108 -6.92 -8.81 6.57
C ARG A 108 -6.77 -10.25 7.08
N SER A 109 -7.77 -11.07 6.89
CA SER A 109 -7.70 -12.50 7.22
C SER A 109 -6.64 -13.23 6.39
N CYS A 110 -6.49 -12.89 5.10
CA CYS A 110 -5.41 -13.39 4.25
C CYS A 110 -4.03 -13.05 4.83
N ALA A 111 -3.81 -11.80 5.25
CA ALA A 111 -2.56 -11.37 5.87
C ALA A 111 -2.28 -12.11 7.19
N LYS A 112 -3.30 -12.33 8.02
CA LYS A 112 -3.18 -13.16 9.23
C LYS A 112 -2.77 -14.59 8.94
N ARG A 113 -3.35 -15.22 7.90
CA ARG A 113 -2.96 -16.55 7.45
C ARG A 113 -1.50 -16.57 6.96
N ALA A 114 -1.04 -15.53 6.27
CA ALA A 114 0.34 -15.42 5.81
C ALA A 114 1.34 -15.34 6.99
N GLU A 115 1.07 -14.53 8.01
CA GLU A 115 1.90 -14.51 9.22
C GLU A 115 1.92 -15.85 9.96
N ALA A 116 0.79 -16.52 10.06
CA ALA A 116 0.69 -17.82 10.70
C ALA A 116 1.48 -18.89 9.92
N TYR A 117 1.42 -18.84 8.59
CA TYR A 117 2.09 -19.80 7.71
C TYR A 117 3.61 -19.84 7.90
N VAL A 118 4.27 -18.69 8.10
CA VAL A 118 5.72 -18.63 8.35
C VAL A 118 6.12 -19.51 9.53
N LYS A 119 5.32 -19.49 10.60
CA LYS A 119 5.59 -20.30 11.81
C LYS A 119 5.46 -21.79 11.54
N THR A 120 4.48 -22.18 10.72
CA THR A 120 4.27 -23.60 10.36
C THR A 120 5.40 -24.18 9.54
N LEU A 121 6.11 -23.35 8.77
CA LEU A 121 7.26 -23.78 7.96
C LEU A 121 8.54 -23.96 8.76
N GLY A 122 8.59 -23.50 10.02
CA GLY A 122 9.81 -23.51 10.84
C GLY A 122 10.94 -22.63 10.27
N ILE A 123 10.61 -21.69 9.39
CA ILE A 123 11.57 -20.71 8.84
C ILE A 123 11.80 -19.58 9.83
N GLY A 124 10.74 -19.08 10.46
CA GLY A 124 10.78 -17.98 11.41
C GLY A 124 9.46 -17.84 12.14
N ASP A 125 9.40 -16.88 13.06
CA ASP A 125 8.20 -16.61 13.86
C ASP A 125 7.63 -15.19 13.67
N THR A 126 8.41 -14.29 13.10
CA THR A 126 8.04 -12.87 12.95
C THR A 126 8.45 -12.34 11.59
N VAL A 127 7.51 -11.66 10.94
CA VAL A 127 7.72 -10.92 9.67
C VAL A 127 7.57 -9.43 9.97
N TYR A 128 8.61 -8.67 9.73
CA TYR A 128 8.55 -7.22 9.80
C TYR A 128 8.39 -6.61 8.40
N VAL A 129 7.50 -5.64 8.31
CA VAL A 129 7.23 -4.85 7.10
C VAL A 129 7.36 -3.37 7.43
N GLY A 130 8.05 -2.62 6.57
CA GLY A 130 8.21 -1.16 6.66
C GLY A 130 7.88 -0.52 5.32
N PRO A 131 6.71 0.09 5.16
CA PRO A 131 6.33 0.77 3.93
C PRO A 131 6.84 2.21 3.91
N GLU A 132 7.17 2.70 2.70
CA GLU A 132 7.44 4.10 2.39
C GLU A 132 6.37 4.54 1.39
N ALA A 133 5.21 4.98 1.89
CA ALA A 133 4.08 5.37 1.05
C ALA A 133 4.14 6.86 0.71
N GLU A 134 4.25 7.14 -0.59
CA GLU A 134 4.22 8.48 -1.14
C GLU A 134 2.80 8.88 -1.55
N PHE A 135 2.52 10.19 -1.57
CA PHE A 135 1.23 10.71 -2.00
C PHE A 135 1.37 12.11 -2.59
N PHE A 136 0.34 12.52 -3.33
CA PHE A 136 0.17 13.89 -3.80
C PHE A 136 -0.88 14.62 -2.99
N MET A 137 -0.66 15.92 -2.77
CA MET A 137 -1.61 16.80 -2.10
C MET A 137 -1.81 18.06 -2.95
N PHE A 138 -3.04 18.33 -3.37
CA PHE A 138 -3.39 19.40 -4.29
C PHE A 138 -4.34 20.42 -3.69
N ASP A 139 -4.31 21.64 -4.22
CA ASP A 139 -5.29 22.68 -3.87
C ASP A 139 -6.66 22.41 -4.47
N ASN A 140 -6.71 21.89 -5.71
CA ASN A 140 -7.96 21.62 -6.40
C ASN A 140 -7.77 20.56 -7.49
N VAL A 141 -8.73 19.66 -7.61
CA VAL A 141 -8.77 18.65 -8.67
C VAL A 141 -10.16 18.60 -9.26
N GLN A 142 -10.25 18.76 -10.57
CA GLN A 142 -11.48 18.62 -11.36
C GLN A 142 -11.27 17.54 -12.41
N PHE A 143 -12.22 16.64 -12.56
CA PHE A 143 -12.19 15.63 -13.59
C PHE A 143 -13.61 15.19 -13.96
N ASP A 144 -13.79 14.78 -15.19
CA ASP A 144 -15.00 14.13 -15.65
C ASP A 144 -14.68 13.20 -16.82
N THR A 145 -15.52 12.19 -17.00
CA THR A 145 -15.49 11.27 -18.13
C THR A 145 -16.93 10.94 -18.52
N THR A 146 -17.43 11.69 -19.48
CA THR A 146 -18.78 11.53 -20.03
C THR A 146 -18.72 10.94 -21.44
N TYR A 147 -19.86 10.85 -22.10
CA TYR A 147 -19.99 10.29 -23.45
C TYR A 147 -19.11 11.02 -24.51
N ASN A 148 -18.96 12.32 -24.40
CA ASN A 148 -18.29 13.18 -25.40
C ASN A 148 -17.22 14.09 -24.78
N GLU A 149 -16.87 13.90 -23.53
CA GLU A 149 -15.90 14.72 -22.82
C GLU A 149 -15.11 13.87 -21.84
N SER A 150 -13.79 14.02 -21.83
CA SER A 150 -12.89 13.44 -20.85
C SER A 150 -11.79 14.42 -20.54
N TYR A 151 -11.66 14.80 -19.28
CA TYR A 151 -10.60 15.69 -18.83
C TYR A 151 -10.25 15.45 -17.37
N TYR A 152 -9.07 15.90 -16.99
CA TYR A 152 -8.72 16.21 -15.61
C TYR A 152 -7.96 17.53 -15.56
N LYS A 153 -8.14 18.28 -14.47
CA LYS A 153 -7.41 19.50 -14.20
C LYS A 153 -6.96 19.50 -12.74
N ILE A 154 -5.65 19.54 -12.57
CA ILE A 154 -5.02 19.59 -11.24
C ILE A 154 -4.46 20.98 -11.03
N ASP A 155 -4.68 21.54 -9.85
CA ASP A 155 -4.23 22.85 -9.46
C ASP A 155 -3.55 22.80 -8.10
N ASP A 156 -2.37 23.38 -8.00
CA ASP A 156 -1.60 23.48 -6.77
C ASP A 156 -0.60 24.66 -6.85
N ILE A 157 -0.30 25.27 -5.72
CA ILE A 157 0.63 26.39 -5.63
C ILE A 157 2.03 26.04 -6.18
N GLU A 158 2.42 24.78 -6.16
CA GLU A 158 3.71 24.30 -6.66
C GLU A 158 3.71 23.98 -8.15
N LEU A 159 2.55 23.93 -8.81
CA LEU A 159 2.47 23.60 -10.25
C LEU A 159 2.76 24.82 -11.15
N PRO A 160 3.40 24.62 -12.31
CA PRO A 160 3.71 25.70 -13.26
C PRO A 160 2.48 26.48 -13.74
N THR A 161 1.32 25.86 -13.79
CA THR A 161 0.04 26.47 -14.21
C THR A 161 -0.44 27.57 -13.28
N ASN A 162 0.11 27.68 -12.07
CA ASN A 162 -0.26 28.68 -11.08
C ASN A 162 0.45 30.03 -11.22
N THR A 163 1.29 30.20 -12.25
CA THR A 163 2.10 31.44 -12.43
C THR A 163 1.27 32.72 -12.49
N GLY A 164 0.06 32.67 -13.02
CA GLY A 164 -0.84 33.83 -13.14
C GLY A 164 -2.03 33.82 -12.18
N LYS A 165 -2.11 32.86 -11.26
CA LYS A 165 -3.25 32.71 -10.35
C LYS A 165 -3.10 33.63 -9.14
N ALA A 166 -4.18 34.30 -8.76
CA ALA A 166 -4.24 35.06 -7.51
C ALA A 166 -4.61 34.12 -6.34
N TYR A 167 -3.85 34.21 -5.26
CA TYR A 167 -4.12 33.56 -3.99
C TYR A 167 -4.37 34.63 -2.91
N GLU A 168 -5.08 34.28 -1.85
CA GLU A 168 -5.32 35.20 -0.74
C GLU A 168 -4.02 35.75 -0.15
N SER A 169 -3.02 34.88 0.01
CA SER A 169 -1.67 35.21 0.50
C SER A 169 -0.73 35.75 -0.59
N GLY A 170 -1.20 35.88 -1.83
CA GLY A 170 -0.38 36.20 -3.00
C GLY A 170 0.37 34.99 -3.57
N ASN A 171 0.77 35.08 -4.85
CA ASN A 171 1.61 34.10 -5.51
C ASN A 171 3.09 34.48 -5.33
N LEU A 172 3.79 33.78 -4.43
CA LEU A 172 5.17 34.07 -4.08
C LEU A 172 6.19 33.47 -5.07
N ALA A 173 5.74 32.72 -6.07
CA ALA A 173 6.55 32.09 -7.11
C ALA A 173 7.61 31.07 -6.57
N HIS A 174 7.57 30.74 -5.29
CA HIS A 174 8.42 29.68 -4.72
C HIS A 174 7.79 28.32 -5.01
N ARG A 175 8.45 27.55 -5.86
CA ARG A 175 8.02 26.18 -6.20
C ARG A 175 9.19 25.36 -6.75
N PRO A 176 9.15 24.02 -6.62
CA PRO A 176 10.15 23.16 -7.22
C PRO A 176 10.04 23.20 -8.75
N ARG A 177 11.15 22.92 -9.42
CA ARG A 177 11.15 22.57 -10.84
C ARG A 177 10.67 21.13 -11.01
N ALA A 178 10.21 20.76 -12.20
CA ALA A 178 9.95 19.37 -12.53
C ALA A 178 11.16 18.50 -12.17
N LYS A 179 10.92 17.40 -11.45
CA LYS A 179 11.94 16.51 -10.86
C LYS A 179 12.93 17.19 -9.91
N GLY A 180 12.60 18.34 -9.36
CA GLY A 180 13.48 19.13 -8.49
C GLY A 180 12.94 19.35 -7.08
N GLY A 181 11.90 18.59 -6.66
CA GLY A 181 11.22 18.77 -5.37
C GLY A 181 11.83 18.03 -4.19
N TYR A 182 12.92 17.26 -4.38
CA TYR A 182 13.46 16.45 -3.29
C TYR A 182 14.25 17.29 -2.27
N PHE A 183 13.74 17.35 -1.03
CA PHE A 183 14.34 18.01 0.14
C PHE A 183 14.53 19.54 0.07
N PRO A 184 13.68 20.35 -0.59
CA PRO A 184 13.80 21.79 -0.45
C PRO A 184 13.39 22.21 0.97
N VAL A 185 13.88 23.36 1.40
CA VAL A 185 13.35 24.01 2.60
C VAL A 185 12.19 24.95 2.24
N ALA A 186 11.36 25.29 3.21
CA ALA A 186 10.35 26.33 3.04
C ALA A 186 11.02 27.66 2.60
N PRO A 187 10.39 28.48 1.74
CA PRO A 187 9.01 28.38 1.25
C PRO A 187 8.83 27.52 -0.01
N VAL A 188 9.89 26.97 -0.61
CA VAL A 188 9.77 26.07 -1.78
C VAL A 188 9.01 24.80 -1.41
N ASP A 189 9.29 24.23 -0.24
CA ASP A 189 8.43 23.23 0.40
C ASP A 189 7.23 23.94 1.03
N SER A 190 6.12 23.97 0.34
CA SER A 190 4.92 24.68 0.75
C SER A 190 4.08 23.96 1.80
N ALA A 191 4.38 22.69 2.10
CA ALA A 191 3.53 21.79 2.89
C ALA A 191 4.20 21.26 4.16
N VAL A 192 5.31 21.85 4.60
CA VAL A 192 6.06 21.37 5.77
C VAL A 192 5.21 21.29 7.03
N ASP A 193 4.39 22.31 7.30
CA ASP A 193 3.54 22.37 8.49
C ASP A 193 2.38 21.36 8.42
N ILE A 194 1.79 21.17 7.22
CA ILE A 194 0.71 20.21 7.01
C ILE A 194 1.21 18.77 7.26
N ARG A 195 2.38 18.43 6.72
CA ARG A 195 2.99 17.12 6.98
C ARG A 195 3.39 16.93 8.44
N ALA A 196 3.87 18.00 9.09
CA ALA A 196 4.19 17.95 10.51
C ALA A 196 2.94 17.66 11.35
N GLU A 197 1.79 18.26 11.02
CA GLU A 197 0.52 17.96 11.69
C GLU A 197 0.06 16.53 11.41
N MET A 198 0.17 16.03 10.18
CA MET A 198 -0.13 14.62 9.86
C MET A 198 0.68 13.67 10.75
N VAL A 199 1.99 13.88 10.84
CA VAL A 199 2.89 13.04 11.65
C VAL A 199 2.56 13.16 13.14
N SER A 200 2.35 14.37 13.66
CA SER A 200 2.00 14.61 15.06
C SER A 200 0.70 13.90 15.43
N THR A 201 -0.33 14.01 14.58
CA THR A 201 -1.62 13.33 14.78
C THR A 201 -1.45 11.81 14.79
N MET A 202 -0.65 11.24 13.88
CA MET A 202 -0.35 9.81 13.88
C MET A 202 0.36 9.38 15.16
N ILE A 203 1.32 10.15 15.64
CA ILE A 203 2.04 9.87 16.90
C ILE A 203 1.07 9.91 18.09
N GLU A 204 0.18 10.88 18.15
CA GLU A 204 -0.85 10.98 19.18
C GLU A 204 -1.82 9.80 19.14
N MET A 205 -2.13 9.26 17.97
CA MET A 205 -2.87 8.02 17.78
C MET A 205 -2.06 6.76 18.13
N GLY A 206 -0.76 6.88 18.42
CA GLY A 206 0.11 5.75 18.77
C GLY A 206 0.79 5.07 17.58
N LEU A 207 0.81 5.69 16.39
CA LEU A 207 1.59 5.20 15.26
C LEU A 207 3.06 5.63 15.40
N PRO A 208 4.02 4.73 15.20
CA PRO A 208 5.43 5.08 15.27
C PRO A 208 5.88 5.74 13.96
N CYS A 209 5.85 7.05 13.92
CA CYS A 209 6.37 7.86 12.81
C CYS A 209 7.69 8.52 13.18
N ASP A 210 8.59 8.72 12.23
CA ASP A 210 9.95 9.20 12.49
C ASP A 210 10.39 10.42 11.67
N LYS A 211 9.78 10.69 10.52
CA LYS A 211 10.18 11.75 9.59
C LYS A 211 9.06 12.14 8.63
N HIS A 212 9.26 13.26 7.96
CA HIS A 212 8.52 13.61 6.75
C HIS A 212 9.39 14.47 5.83
N HIS A 213 9.12 14.44 4.55
CA HIS A 213 9.80 15.28 3.57
C HIS A 213 8.96 15.52 2.31
N HIS A 214 9.38 16.52 1.53
CA HIS A 214 8.88 16.73 0.18
C HIS A 214 9.57 15.75 -0.77
N GLU A 215 8.80 15.17 -1.69
CA GLU A 215 9.28 14.23 -2.69
C GLU A 215 9.72 14.93 -3.98
N VAL A 216 10.16 14.13 -4.98
CA VAL A 216 10.78 14.60 -6.21
C VAL A 216 9.82 15.41 -7.09
N ALA A 217 8.56 14.99 -7.20
CA ALA A 217 7.57 15.72 -7.98
C ALA A 217 6.99 16.91 -7.21
N ALA A 218 6.52 17.93 -7.95
CA ALA A 218 5.73 19.00 -7.35
C ALA A 218 4.50 18.44 -6.64
N ALA A 219 4.16 18.99 -5.47
CA ALA A 219 3.03 18.57 -4.64
C ALA A 219 3.09 17.10 -4.16
N GLN A 220 4.26 16.47 -4.16
CA GLN A 220 4.48 15.09 -3.71
C GLN A 220 5.18 15.02 -2.36
N HIS A 221 4.72 14.11 -1.52
CA HIS A 221 5.11 14.02 -0.11
C HIS A 221 5.28 12.59 0.34
N GLU A 222 6.11 12.39 1.39
CA GLU A 222 6.27 11.13 2.10
C GLU A 222 6.35 11.38 3.62
N LEU A 223 5.73 10.47 4.38
CA LEU A 223 5.83 10.42 5.83
C LEU A 223 6.43 9.08 6.24
N GLY A 224 7.40 9.08 7.12
CA GLY A 224 8.05 7.87 7.61
C GLY A 224 7.20 7.14 8.64
N LEU A 225 6.71 5.96 8.29
CA LEU A 225 6.08 5.01 9.20
C LEU A 225 7.10 3.93 9.59
N THR A 226 7.41 3.82 10.88
CA THR A 226 8.34 2.81 11.37
C THR A 226 7.74 1.40 11.18
N PHE A 227 8.58 0.44 10.83
CA PHE A 227 8.18 -0.94 10.61
C PHE A 227 7.46 -1.58 11.81
N GLY A 228 6.64 -2.57 11.53
CA GLY A 228 5.95 -3.41 12.50
C GLY A 228 5.73 -4.82 11.93
N THR A 229 4.95 -5.67 12.60
CA THR A 229 4.55 -6.95 12.02
C THR A 229 3.64 -6.73 10.82
N LEU A 230 3.50 -7.73 9.97
CA LEU A 230 2.83 -7.60 8.67
C LEU A 230 1.39 -7.06 8.80
N VAL A 231 0.55 -7.70 9.62
CA VAL A 231 -0.84 -7.29 9.83
C VAL A 231 -0.92 -5.92 10.51
N GLN A 232 -0.12 -5.72 11.57
CA GLN A 232 -0.09 -4.44 12.29
C GLN A 232 0.30 -3.27 11.38
N THR A 233 1.27 -3.49 10.49
CA THR A 233 1.71 -2.47 9.54
C THR A 233 0.66 -2.18 8.48
N ALA A 234 -0.08 -3.20 8.03
CA ALA A 234 -1.21 -3.01 7.11
C ALA A 234 -2.35 -2.21 7.76
N ASP A 235 -2.69 -2.50 9.01
CA ASP A 235 -3.65 -1.71 9.79
C ASP A 235 -3.21 -0.24 9.93
N ARG A 236 -1.94 -0.03 10.29
CA ARG A 236 -1.34 1.32 10.40
C ARG A 236 -1.32 2.07 9.07
N MET A 237 -1.16 1.37 7.95
CA MET A 237 -1.20 2.00 6.63
C MET A 237 -2.60 2.53 6.29
N GLN A 238 -3.66 1.88 6.74
CA GLN A 238 -5.02 2.40 6.60
C GLN A 238 -5.24 3.65 7.45
N ILE A 239 -4.75 3.67 8.69
CA ILE A 239 -4.75 4.88 9.55
C ILE A 239 -3.93 6.01 8.90
N TYR A 240 -2.74 5.70 8.37
CA TYR A 240 -1.87 6.65 7.67
C TYR A 240 -2.64 7.37 6.54
N LYS A 241 -3.29 6.62 5.66
CA LYS A 241 -4.10 7.18 4.57
C LYS A 241 -5.24 8.05 5.09
N TYR A 242 -5.94 7.57 6.11
CA TYR A 242 -7.04 8.29 6.75
C TYR A 242 -6.59 9.64 7.32
N VAL A 243 -5.50 9.65 8.09
CA VAL A 243 -4.95 10.88 8.67
C VAL A 243 -4.51 11.86 7.58
N CYS A 244 -3.84 11.38 6.51
CA CYS A 244 -3.45 12.24 5.39
C CYS A 244 -4.65 12.94 4.75
N TRP A 245 -5.75 12.21 4.50
CA TRP A 245 -6.97 12.80 3.93
C TRP A 245 -7.62 13.81 4.87
N GLN A 246 -7.76 13.48 6.15
CA GLN A 246 -8.44 14.33 7.13
C GLN A 246 -7.67 15.62 7.41
N VAL A 247 -6.38 15.53 7.64
CA VAL A 247 -5.55 16.73 7.88
C VAL A 247 -5.53 17.61 6.64
N ALA A 248 -5.31 17.06 5.44
CA ALA A 248 -5.32 17.86 4.21
C ALA A 248 -6.66 18.58 4.01
N GLN A 249 -7.79 17.92 4.28
CA GLN A 249 -9.12 18.52 4.19
C GLN A 249 -9.26 19.72 5.15
N ALA A 250 -8.70 19.66 6.35
CA ALA A 250 -8.71 20.77 7.30
C ALA A 250 -7.97 22.01 6.76
N TYR A 251 -6.97 21.81 5.89
CA TYR A 251 -6.26 22.88 5.18
C TYR A 251 -6.88 23.26 3.82
N GLY A 252 -8.05 22.74 3.49
CA GLY A 252 -8.70 22.99 2.19
C GLY A 252 -7.97 22.35 1.00
N LYS A 253 -7.15 21.32 1.24
CA LYS A 253 -6.42 20.56 0.23
C LYS A 253 -6.99 19.14 0.08
N THR A 254 -6.64 18.49 -1.01
CA THR A 254 -7.03 17.10 -1.29
C THR A 254 -5.82 16.22 -1.50
N VAL A 255 -5.84 15.01 -0.93
CA VAL A 255 -4.77 14.00 -1.06
C VAL A 255 -5.19 12.90 -2.01
N THR A 256 -4.25 12.44 -2.83
CA THR A 256 -4.41 11.21 -3.62
C THR A 256 -3.20 10.30 -3.48
N PHE A 257 -3.47 9.01 -3.38
CA PHE A 257 -2.46 7.95 -3.44
C PHE A 257 -2.33 7.35 -4.85
N MET A 258 -2.91 8.00 -5.87
CA MET A 258 -2.71 7.60 -7.26
C MET A 258 -1.22 7.51 -7.60
N PRO A 259 -0.77 6.41 -8.22
CA PRO A 259 0.64 6.23 -8.55
C PRO A 259 1.19 7.26 -9.53
N LYS A 260 0.37 7.78 -10.43
CA LYS A 260 0.80 8.73 -11.48
C LYS A 260 -0.29 9.75 -11.83
N PRO A 261 -0.57 10.73 -10.96
CA PRO A 261 -1.57 11.77 -11.26
C PRO A 261 -1.05 12.86 -12.20
N ILE A 262 0.27 13.11 -12.24
CA ILE A 262 0.91 14.15 -13.04
C ILE A 262 1.78 13.51 -14.13
N ALA A 263 1.57 13.92 -15.40
CA ALA A 263 2.41 13.49 -16.50
C ALA A 263 3.79 14.19 -16.46
N LYS A 264 4.84 13.50 -16.94
CA LYS A 264 6.21 14.03 -17.08
C LYS A 264 6.93 14.40 -15.77
N ASP A 265 6.40 14.01 -14.62
CA ASP A 265 7.07 14.11 -13.33
C ASP A 265 7.09 12.75 -12.63
N ASN A 266 7.72 12.61 -11.46
CA ASN A 266 7.77 11.34 -10.74
C ASN A 266 6.37 10.90 -10.27
N GLY A 267 6.19 9.61 -10.04
CA GLY A 267 4.97 9.02 -9.47
C GLY A 267 5.20 8.53 -8.04
N SER A 268 4.11 8.17 -7.36
CA SER A 268 4.11 7.70 -5.97
C SER A 268 4.28 6.20 -5.87
N GLY A 269 5.31 5.79 -5.12
CA GLY A 269 5.55 4.42 -4.71
C GLY A 269 4.98 4.09 -3.33
N MET A 270 5.03 2.81 -3.00
CA MET A 270 4.98 2.31 -1.64
C MET A 270 6.10 1.28 -1.52
N HIS A 271 7.33 1.76 -1.45
CA HIS A 271 8.47 0.87 -1.29
C HIS A 271 8.30 0.04 -0.04
N THR A 272 8.43 -1.26 -0.18
CA THR A 272 8.09 -2.19 0.91
C THR A 272 9.34 -2.91 1.39
N HIS A 273 9.80 -2.57 2.60
CA HIS A 273 10.88 -3.27 3.28
C HIS A 273 10.34 -4.50 3.97
N ILE A 274 11.01 -5.64 3.80
CA ILE A 274 10.63 -6.90 4.46
C ILE A 274 11.85 -7.56 5.08
N SER A 275 11.66 -8.16 6.26
CA SER A 275 12.61 -9.08 6.90
C SER A 275 11.89 -10.15 7.71
N ILE A 276 12.51 -11.35 7.81
CA ILE A 276 12.00 -12.46 8.61
C ILE A 276 12.94 -12.69 9.81
N TRP A 277 12.36 -12.96 10.97
CA TRP A 277 13.06 -13.16 12.21
C TRP A 277 12.61 -14.47 12.87
N ASP A 278 13.51 -15.07 13.67
CA ASP A 278 13.21 -16.20 14.52
C ASP A 278 13.75 -15.95 15.93
N LYS A 279 12.86 -15.96 16.93
CA LYS A 279 13.19 -15.73 18.34
C LYS A 279 14.06 -14.49 18.57
N GLY A 280 13.73 -13.41 17.87
CA GLY A 280 14.45 -12.14 17.98
C GLY A 280 15.77 -12.07 17.19
N ASN A 281 16.09 -13.08 16.38
CA ASN A 281 17.27 -13.11 15.52
C ASN A 281 16.89 -12.84 14.05
N PRO A 282 17.58 -11.90 13.35
CA PRO A 282 17.31 -11.59 11.95
C PRO A 282 17.84 -12.70 11.04
N LEU A 283 16.97 -13.28 10.21
CA LEU A 283 17.34 -14.38 9.31
C LEU A 283 17.97 -13.90 8.00
N PHE A 284 17.85 -12.62 7.68
CA PHE A 284 18.39 -12.06 6.44
C PHE A 284 19.86 -11.66 6.55
N ALA A 285 20.41 -11.60 7.75
CA ALA A 285 21.84 -11.34 7.99
C ALA A 285 22.68 -12.59 7.75
N GLY A 286 23.82 -12.42 7.11
CA GLY A 286 24.78 -13.49 6.81
C GLY A 286 26.12 -12.98 6.36
N ASN A 287 26.90 -13.83 5.70
CA ASN A 287 28.26 -13.54 5.24
C ASN A 287 28.35 -13.43 3.71
N GLY A 288 27.22 -13.51 3.00
CA GLY A 288 27.18 -13.39 1.55
C GLY A 288 27.22 -11.95 1.05
N TYR A 289 26.81 -11.76 -0.21
CA TYR A 289 26.73 -10.44 -0.85
C TYR A 289 25.98 -9.41 0.06
N ALA A 290 26.57 -8.23 0.21
CA ALA A 290 26.06 -7.14 1.05
C ALA A 290 25.79 -7.54 2.53
N GLY A 291 26.37 -8.64 3.02
CA GLY A 291 26.14 -9.18 4.35
C GLY A 291 24.79 -9.89 4.49
N LEU A 292 24.26 -10.44 3.41
CA LEU A 292 23.03 -11.22 3.38
C LEU A 292 23.30 -12.71 3.62
N SER A 293 22.26 -13.38 4.13
CA SER A 293 22.17 -14.84 4.20
C SER A 293 21.64 -15.43 2.89
N ASP A 294 21.83 -16.73 2.67
CA ASP A 294 21.19 -17.46 1.58
C ASP A 294 19.66 -17.39 1.68
N THR A 295 19.11 -17.37 2.89
CA THR A 295 17.69 -17.20 3.13
C THR A 295 17.16 -15.90 2.51
N CYS A 296 17.89 -14.79 2.68
CA CYS A 296 17.51 -13.52 2.06
C CYS A 296 17.62 -13.57 0.53
N LEU A 297 18.70 -14.17 0.00
CA LEU A 297 18.87 -14.32 -1.44
C LEU A 297 17.76 -15.18 -2.06
N TYR A 298 17.41 -16.28 -1.43
CA TYR A 298 16.29 -17.12 -1.89
C TYR A 298 14.94 -16.38 -1.80
N PHE A 299 14.73 -15.57 -0.75
CA PHE A 299 13.55 -14.72 -0.64
C PHE A 299 13.45 -13.76 -1.84
N ILE A 300 14.53 -13.06 -2.16
CA ILE A 300 14.61 -12.17 -3.34
C ILE A 300 14.35 -12.96 -4.63
N GLY A 301 14.95 -14.13 -4.76
CA GLY A 301 14.76 -15.01 -5.93
C GLY A 301 13.31 -15.40 -6.16
N GLY A 302 12.59 -15.74 -5.08
CA GLY A 302 11.16 -16.03 -5.14
C GLY A 302 10.33 -14.84 -5.59
N VAL A 303 10.59 -13.65 -5.04
CA VAL A 303 9.88 -12.42 -5.43
C VAL A 303 10.16 -12.06 -6.90
N ILE A 304 11.40 -12.14 -7.36
CA ILE A 304 11.74 -11.89 -8.77
C ILE A 304 11.04 -12.89 -9.69
N LYS A 305 11.02 -14.18 -9.34
CA LYS A 305 10.37 -15.23 -10.13
C LYS A 305 8.88 -14.94 -10.33
N HIS A 306 8.18 -14.53 -9.27
CA HIS A 306 6.74 -14.33 -9.26
C HIS A 306 6.32 -12.87 -9.48
N ALA A 307 7.25 -11.95 -9.76
CA ALA A 307 7.00 -10.51 -9.77
C ALA A 307 5.86 -10.07 -10.67
N LYS A 308 5.67 -10.70 -11.84
CA LYS A 308 4.57 -10.36 -12.75
C LYS A 308 3.20 -10.73 -12.18
N ALA A 309 3.07 -11.88 -11.52
CA ALA A 309 1.85 -12.25 -10.80
C ALA A 309 1.60 -11.32 -9.60
N LEU A 310 2.67 -10.98 -8.86
CA LEU A 310 2.61 -10.05 -7.73
C LEU A 310 2.11 -8.66 -8.13
N ASN A 311 2.39 -8.20 -9.36
CA ASN A 311 1.96 -6.89 -9.82
C ASN A 311 0.43 -6.70 -9.78
N ALA A 312 -0.37 -7.75 -9.85
CA ALA A 312 -1.81 -7.66 -9.65
C ALA A 312 -2.20 -7.12 -8.26
N PHE A 313 -1.40 -7.41 -7.23
CA PHE A 313 -1.61 -6.95 -5.85
C PHE A 313 -0.73 -5.75 -5.46
N THR A 314 0.48 -5.66 -5.99
CA THR A 314 1.43 -4.59 -5.67
C THR A 314 1.21 -3.33 -6.49
N ASN A 315 0.64 -3.47 -7.70
CA ASN A 315 0.38 -2.41 -8.67
C ASN A 315 -1.02 -2.59 -9.28
N PRO A 316 -2.08 -2.41 -8.46
CA PRO A 316 -3.41 -2.95 -8.76
C PRO A 316 -4.27 -2.09 -9.68
N THR A 317 -3.74 -1.00 -10.25
CA THR A 317 -4.53 -0.06 -11.06
C THR A 317 -3.95 0.13 -12.45
N THR A 318 -4.78 0.56 -13.41
CA THR A 318 -4.30 0.96 -14.74
C THR A 318 -3.35 2.15 -14.65
N ASN A 319 -3.49 2.99 -13.63
CA ASN A 319 -2.61 4.12 -13.36
C ASN A 319 -1.24 3.71 -12.82
N SER A 320 -1.14 2.55 -12.15
CA SER A 320 0.12 1.98 -11.66
C SER A 320 1.17 1.85 -12.78
N TYR A 321 0.75 1.45 -13.96
CA TYR A 321 1.64 1.22 -15.13
C TYR A 321 2.01 2.50 -15.88
N LYS A 322 1.43 3.63 -15.52
CA LYS A 322 1.91 4.95 -15.91
C LYS A 322 3.07 5.43 -15.04
N ARG A 323 3.18 4.90 -13.80
CA ARG A 323 4.34 5.07 -12.93
C ARG A 323 5.49 4.12 -13.33
N LEU A 324 5.19 2.85 -13.59
CA LEU A 324 6.18 1.82 -13.92
C LEU A 324 6.69 1.97 -15.36
N VAL A 325 7.33 3.09 -15.62
CA VAL A 325 7.98 3.41 -16.90
C VAL A 325 9.43 3.84 -16.67
N PRO A 326 10.37 3.51 -17.58
CA PRO A 326 11.76 3.90 -17.43
C PRO A 326 11.94 5.41 -17.32
N GLY A 327 12.91 5.86 -16.51
CA GLY A 327 13.33 7.27 -16.44
C GLY A 327 12.60 8.17 -15.41
N TYR A 328 11.72 7.59 -14.56
CA TYR A 328 10.99 8.33 -13.51
C TYR A 328 11.19 7.74 -12.11
N GLU A 329 12.39 7.20 -11.84
CA GLU A 329 12.76 6.58 -10.55
C GLU A 329 11.85 5.41 -10.12
N ALA A 330 11.02 4.91 -11.02
CA ALA A 330 10.27 3.69 -10.83
C ALA A 330 11.07 2.52 -11.42
N PRO A 331 11.61 1.61 -10.61
CA PRO A 331 12.42 0.52 -11.11
C PRO A 331 11.54 -0.53 -11.78
N VAL A 332 11.68 -0.66 -13.08
CA VAL A 332 10.96 -1.66 -13.90
C VAL A 332 11.75 -2.95 -14.10
N LEU A 333 13.07 -2.91 -13.90
CA LEU A 333 13.96 -4.05 -14.10
C LEU A 333 14.03 -4.91 -12.84
N LEU A 334 13.70 -6.19 -12.99
CA LEU A 334 13.71 -7.17 -11.92
C LEU A 334 15.13 -7.66 -11.64
N ALA A 335 15.88 -6.81 -10.94
CA ALA A 335 17.23 -7.05 -10.50
C ALA A 335 17.37 -6.73 -9.01
N TYR A 336 18.40 -7.25 -8.35
CA TYR A 336 18.74 -6.87 -7.00
C TYR A 336 20.13 -6.25 -6.92
N SER A 337 20.31 -5.31 -5.99
CA SER A 337 21.60 -4.65 -5.78
C SER A 337 21.68 -3.99 -4.40
N ALA A 338 22.89 -3.92 -3.86
CA ALA A 338 23.17 -3.17 -2.65
C ALA A 338 23.24 -1.67 -2.93
N ARG A 339 22.50 -0.86 -2.17
CA ARG A 339 22.52 0.61 -2.22
C ARG A 339 22.10 1.25 -3.54
N ASN A 340 21.80 0.48 -4.59
CA ASN A 340 21.44 0.97 -5.90
C ASN A 340 19.93 1.19 -6.03
N ARG A 341 19.50 2.44 -6.17
CA ARG A 341 18.08 2.81 -6.29
C ARG A 341 17.46 2.51 -7.66
N SER A 342 18.26 2.14 -8.65
CA SER A 342 17.74 1.73 -9.97
C SER A 342 17.28 0.26 -10.01
N ALA A 343 17.63 -0.55 -9.01
CA ALA A 343 17.18 -1.93 -8.88
C ALA A 343 15.79 -2.01 -8.22
N SER A 344 14.92 -2.91 -8.70
CA SER A 344 13.60 -3.16 -8.12
C SER A 344 13.66 -3.84 -6.76
N CYS A 345 14.73 -4.59 -6.48
CA CYS A 345 15.02 -5.20 -5.18
C CYS A 345 16.32 -4.59 -4.64
N ARG A 346 16.18 -3.59 -3.79
CA ARG A 346 17.31 -2.89 -3.20
C ARG A 346 17.63 -3.45 -1.81
N ILE A 347 18.93 -3.62 -1.52
CA ILE A 347 19.41 -3.93 -0.17
C ILE A 347 19.92 -2.62 0.44
N PRO A 348 19.19 -1.98 1.36
CA PRO A 348 19.64 -0.75 2.00
C PRO A 348 20.92 -0.98 2.81
N TYR A 349 21.80 0.02 2.82
CA TYR A 349 22.95 -0.01 3.72
C TYR A 349 22.44 0.07 5.18
N GLY A 350 22.96 -0.82 6.02
CA GLY A 350 22.65 -0.83 7.45
C GLY A 350 23.79 -1.44 8.24
N ALA A 351 24.19 -0.76 9.31
CA ALA A 351 25.20 -1.26 10.23
C ALA A 351 24.60 -2.37 11.13
N GLY A 352 25.17 -3.56 11.06
CA GLY A 352 24.79 -4.68 11.90
C GLY A 352 23.69 -5.58 11.34
N ALA A 353 23.55 -6.75 11.96
CA ALA A 353 22.68 -7.83 11.51
C ALA A 353 21.18 -7.43 11.53
N LYS A 354 20.75 -6.69 12.56
CA LYS A 354 19.36 -6.30 12.76
C LYS A 354 18.84 -5.31 11.71
N ALA A 355 19.74 -4.65 10.96
CA ALA A 355 19.37 -3.72 9.92
C ALA A 355 19.18 -4.39 8.53
N LYS A 356 19.49 -5.68 8.41
CA LYS A 356 19.40 -6.41 7.14
C LYS A 356 17.95 -6.70 6.75
N ARG A 357 17.58 -6.18 5.58
CA ARG A 357 16.26 -6.30 4.98
C ARG A 357 16.36 -6.14 3.47
N VAL A 358 15.34 -6.48 2.75
CA VAL A 358 15.18 -6.14 1.32
C VAL A 358 14.07 -5.11 1.15
N GLU A 359 14.28 -4.18 0.25
CA GLU A 359 13.32 -3.16 -0.18
C GLU A 359 12.83 -3.50 -1.58
N PHE A 360 11.55 -3.79 -1.72
CA PHE A 360 10.89 -3.93 -3.01
C PHE A 360 10.31 -2.58 -3.42
N ARG A 361 10.77 -2.05 -4.56
CA ARG A 361 10.51 -0.67 -4.98
C ARG A 361 9.39 -0.52 -6.01
N PHE A 362 8.91 -1.63 -6.60
CA PHE A 362 7.83 -1.59 -7.58
C PHE A 362 6.43 -1.39 -6.98
N PRO A 363 6.08 -1.83 -5.76
CA PRO A 363 4.76 -1.58 -5.21
C PRO A 363 4.42 -0.08 -5.18
N ASP A 364 3.14 0.23 -5.29
CA ASP A 364 2.63 1.60 -5.19
C ASP A 364 1.55 1.77 -4.11
N ALA A 365 1.26 3.03 -3.79
CA ALA A 365 0.41 3.38 -2.67
C ALA A 365 -1.10 3.07 -2.88
N MET A 366 -1.52 2.66 -4.09
CA MET A 366 -2.88 2.15 -4.33
C MET A 366 -3.05 0.67 -3.97
N ALA A 367 -1.95 -0.02 -3.70
CA ALA A 367 -2.01 -1.41 -3.28
C ALA A 367 -2.84 -1.56 -1.98
N ASN A 368 -3.64 -2.64 -1.94
CA ASN A 368 -4.22 -3.12 -0.70
C ASN A 368 -3.07 -3.61 0.19
N PRO A 369 -2.78 -2.97 1.34
CA PRO A 369 -1.57 -3.28 2.10
C PRO A 369 -1.54 -4.74 2.59
N TYR A 370 -2.69 -5.30 2.95
CA TYR A 370 -2.78 -6.70 3.40
C TYR A 370 -2.41 -7.68 2.30
N LEU A 371 -3.02 -7.54 1.11
CA LEU A 371 -2.74 -8.42 -0.03
C LEU A 371 -1.34 -8.20 -0.61
N CYS A 372 -0.87 -6.95 -0.64
CA CYS A 372 0.47 -6.61 -1.10
C CYS A 372 1.55 -7.29 -0.23
N TYR A 373 1.46 -7.11 1.08
CA TYR A 373 2.49 -7.67 1.98
C TYR A 373 2.40 -9.19 2.07
N ALA A 374 1.18 -9.75 2.10
CA ALA A 374 0.98 -11.20 2.11
C ALA A 374 1.52 -11.85 0.82
N SER A 375 1.23 -11.30 -0.35
CA SER A 375 1.70 -11.85 -1.62
C SER A 375 3.22 -11.77 -1.78
N LEU A 376 3.86 -10.67 -1.38
CA LEU A 376 5.32 -10.54 -1.33
C LEU A 376 5.96 -11.58 -0.40
N LEU A 377 5.38 -11.76 0.78
CA LEU A 377 5.82 -12.78 1.73
C LEU A 377 5.72 -14.18 1.14
N MET A 378 4.58 -14.54 0.55
CA MET A 378 4.37 -15.87 -0.03
C MET A 378 5.32 -16.17 -1.19
N ALA A 379 5.61 -15.19 -2.05
CA ALA A 379 6.60 -15.33 -3.10
C ALA A 379 8.02 -15.55 -2.54
N GLY A 380 8.38 -14.79 -1.51
CA GLY A 380 9.67 -14.96 -0.84
C GLY A 380 9.80 -16.32 -0.14
N LEU A 381 8.73 -16.80 0.50
CA LEU A 381 8.70 -18.13 1.14
C LEU A 381 8.82 -19.26 0.10
N ASP A 382 8.18 -19.13 -1.09
CA ASP A 382 8.40 -20.06 -2.19
C ASP A 382 9.87 -20.10 -2.62
N GLY A 383 10.49 -18.93 -2.68
CA GLY A 383 11.93 -18.81 -2.97
C GLY A 383 12.81 -19.53 -1.94
N ILE A 384 12.53 -19.37 -0.64
CA ILE A 384 13.27 -20.04 0.43
C ILE A 384 13.07 -21.57 0.36
N GLN A 385 11.82 -22.03 0.25
CA GLN A 385 11.49 -23.46 0.24
C GLN A 385 12.11 -24.18 -0.96
N ASN A 386 12.13 -23.54 -2.12
CA ASN A 386 12.65 -24.12 -3.36
C ASN A 386 14.10 -23.69 -3.67
N LYS A 387 14.76 -22.95 -2.78
CA LYS A 387 16.14 -22.43 -2.92
C LYS A 387 16.35 -21.70 -4.26
N ILE A 388 15.43 -20.80 -4.60
CA ILE A 388 15.46 -20.04 -5.83
C ILE A 388 16.46 -18.90 -5.69
N HIS A 389 17.63 -19.05 -6.32
CA HIS A 389 18.64 -17.99 -6.28
C HIS A 389 18.30 -16.89 -7.31
N PRO A 390 18.45 -15.59 -6.97
CA PRO A 390 18.07 -14.47 -7.85
C PRO A 390 19.07 -14.20 -9.00
N GLY A 391 20.13 -15.00 -9.13
CA GLY A 391 21.25 -14.74 -10.05
C GLY A 391 22.30 -13.81 -9.45
N GLU A 392 23.08 -13.16 -10.30
CA GLU A 392 24.12 -12.21 -9.89
C GLU A 392 23.51 -10.83 -9.57
N ALA A 393 24.07 -10.15 -8.56
CA ALA A 393 23.69 -8.79 -8.22
C ALA A 393 24.08 -7.81 -9.35
N MET A 394 23.22 -6.84 -9.63
CA MET A 394 23.46 -5.83 -10.66
C MET A 394 23.82 -4.48 -10.03
N ASP A 395 25.11 -4.26 -9.78
CA ASP A 395 25.62 -3.05 -9.12
C ASP A 395 25.89 -1.88 -10.09
N LYS A 396 25.46 -2.01 -11.34
CA LYS A 396 25.51 -0.97 -12.37
C LYS A 396 24.30 -0.02 -12.27
N ASN A 397 24.42 1.19 -12.82
CA ASN A 397 23.23 2.01 -13.06
C ASN A 397 22.38 1.36 -14.15
N LEU A 398 21.22 0.81 -13.76
CA LEU A 398 20.35 0.06 -14.66
C LEU A 398 19.68 0.97 -15.72
N TYR A 399 19.64 2.28 -15.50
CA TYR A 399 19.09 3.22 -16.49
C TYR A 399 20.04 3.46 -17.67
N ASP A 400 21.33 3.14 -17.51
CA ASP A 400 22.38 3.37 -18.51
C ASP A 400 22.87 2.06 -19.16
N LEU A 401 22.14 0.95 -19.00
CA LEU A 401 22.50 -0.34 -19.58
C LEU A 401 22.46 -0.29 -21.12
N PRO A 402 23.44 -0.92 -21.80
CA PRO A 402 23.36 -1.15 -23.24
C PRO A 402 22.08 -1.91 -23.62
N PRO A 403 21.45 -1.64 -24.77
CA PRO A 403 20.21 -2.30 -25.19
C PRO A 403 20.27 -3.85 -25.17
N GLU A 404 21.43 -4.43 -25.50
CA GLU A 404 21.66 -5.87 -25.49
C GLU A 404 21.65 -6.46 -24.07
N GLU A 405 22.23 -5.77 -23.09
CA GLU A 405 22.18 -6.17 -21.68
C GLU A 405 20.78 -5.93 -21.11
N LEU A 406 20.17 -4.80 -21.45
CA LEU A 406 18.82 -4.43 -21.00
C LEU A 406 17.77 -5.48 -21.42
N ALA A 407 17.86 -6.00 -22.64
CA ALA A 407 16.93 -6.99 -23.17
C ALA A 407 16.99 -8.34 -22.42
N GLN A 408 18.05 -8.61 -21.67
CA GLN A 408 18.22 -9.84 -20.88
C GLN A 408 17.67 -9.73 -19.46
N VAL A 409 17.40 -8.52 -18.96
CA VAL A 409 16.90 -8.31 -17.60
C VAL A 409 15.37 -8.43 -17.60
N PRO A 410 14.78 -9.33 -16.81
CA PRO A 410 13.33 -9.42 -16.72
C PRO A 410 12.72 -8.13 -16.20
N THR A 411 11.49 -7.84 -16.60
CA THR A 411 10.77 -6.62 -16.21
C THR A 411 9.49 -6.94 -15.45
N VAL A 412 9.03 -5.97 -14.66
CA VAL A 412 7.65 -5.94 -14.16
C VAL A 412 6.65 -5.85 -15.32
N CYS A 413 5.37 -6.05 -15.03
CA CYS A 413 4.31 -5.90 -16.05
C CYS A 413 4.25 -4.47 -16.59
N ALA A 414 3.83 -4.34 -17.85
CA ALA A 414 3.59 -3.07 -18.53
C ALA A 414 2.11 -2.60 -18.47
N SER A 415 1.20 -3.44 -17.99
CA SER A 415 -0.22 -3.13 -17.89
C SER A 415 -0.90 -3.96 -16.81
N LEU A 416 -2.05 -3.48 -16.31
CA LEU A 416 -2.89 -4.25 -15.41
C LEU A 416 -3.40 -5.54 -16.07
N ARG A 417 -3.70 -5.51 -17.37
CA ARG A 417 -4.06 -6.72 -18.15
C ARG A 417 -2.97 -7.79 -18.05
N GLU A 418 -1.71 -7.42 -18.26
CA GLU A 418 -0.59 -8.36 -18.15
C GLU A 418 -0.47 -8.91 -16.72
N ALA A 419 -0.66 -8.07 -15.72
CA ALA A 419 -0.57 -8.49 -14.32
C ALA A 419 -1.68 -9.48 -13.95
N LEU A 420 -2.92 -9.25 -14.37
CA LEU A 420 -4.04 -10.16 -14.10
C LEU A 420 -3.85 -11.50 -14.81
N ASN A 421 -3.43 -11.49 -16.09
CA ASN A 421 -3.11 -12.73 -16.83
C ASN A 421 -1.94 -13.49 -16.18
N SER A 422 -0.94 -12.77 -15.67
CA SER A 422 0.20 -13.38 -14.98
C SER A 422 -0.22 -14.01 -13.65
N LEU A 423 -1.12 -13.36 -12.89
CA LEU A 423 -1.67 -13.92 -11.66
C LEU A 423 -2.51 -15.18 -11.93
N GLU A 424 -3.31 -15.17 -13.00
CA GLU A 424 -4.09 -16.35 -13.42
C GLU A 424 -3.17 -17.54 -13.76
N ALA A 425 -2.04 -17.28 -14.42
CA ALA A 425 -1.09 -18.31 -14.86
C ALA A 425 -0.13 -18.77 -13.75
N ASP A 426 0.17 -17.93 -12.77
CA ASP A 426 1.18 -18.16 -11.73
C ASP A 426 0.65 -17.75 -10.34
N HIS A 427 -0.13 -18.61 -9.71
CA HIS A 427 -0.70 -18.38 -8.37
C HIS A 427 -0.53 -19.54 -7.38
N GLU A 428 0.01 -20.67 -7.80
CA GLU A 428 0.16 -21.85 -6.95
C GLU A 428 0.96 -21.58 -5.68
N PHE A 429 1.94 -20.67 -5.74
CA PHE A 429 2.73 -20.29 -4.57
C PHE A 429 1.89 -19.56 -3.51
N LEU A 430 0.83 -18.86 -3.91
CA LEU A 430 -0.09 -18.14 -3.01
C LEU A 430 -1.02 -19.08 -2.25
N LEU A 431 -1.36 -20.24 -2.84
CA LEU A 431 -2.30 -21.23 -2.26
C LEU A 431 -1.67 -22.04 -1.13
N LYS A 432 -0.34 -22.03 -1.00
CA LYS A 432 0.36 -22.80 0.04
C LYS A 432 -0.10 -22.38 1.42
N GLY A 433 -0.38 -23.39 2.27
CA GLY A 433 -0.86 -23.15 3.64
C GLY A 433 -2.22 -22.48 3.74
N ASP A 434 -3.01 -22.55 2.67
CA ASP A 434 -4.34 -21.92 2.56
C ASP A 434 -4.32 -20.41 2.85
N VAL A 435 -3.19 -19.74 2.54
CA VAL A 435 -3.02 -18.31 2.77
C VAL A 435 -3.93 -17.51 1.86
N PHE A 436 -3.78 -17.65 0.54
CA PHE A 436 -4.81 -17.27 -0.42
C PHE A 436 -5.63 -18.49 -0.78
N THR A 437 -6.88 -18.29 -1.15
CA THR A 437 -7.70 -19.34 -1.74
C THR A 437 -7.85 -19.10 -3.23
N LYS A 438 -8.10 -20.16 -3.98
CA LYS A 438 -8.37 -20.06 -5.41
C LYS A 438 -9.57 -19.14 -5.67
N ASP A 439 -10.63 -19.30 -4.88
CA ASP A 439 -11.83 -18.47 -4.90
C ASP A 439 -11.52 -16.98 -4.70
N GLN A 440 -10.65 -16.64 -3.73
CA GLN A 440 -10.21 -15.26 -3.52
C GLN A 440 -9.47 -14.68 -4.72
N ILE A 441 -8.57 -15.46 -5.34
CA ILE A 441 -7.78 -15.04 -6.50
C ILE A 441 -8.69 -14.84 -7.73
N GLU A 442 -9.55 -15.80 -8.02
CA GLU A 442 -10.50 -15.72 -9.14
C GLU A 442 -11.44 -14.52 -8.97
N SER A 443 -12.04 -14.36 -7.80
CA SER A 443 -12.90 -13.21 -7.49
C SER A 443 -12.17 -11.87 -7.60
N TYR A 444 -10.91 -11.78 -7.18
CA TYR A 444 -10.10 -10.58 -7.33
C TYR A 444 -9.83 -10.26 -8.80
N ILE A 445 -9.47 -11.25 -9.61
CA ILE A 445 -9.25 -11.10 -11.05
C ILE A 445 -10.54 -10.60 -11.73
N GLU A 446 -11.69 -11.25 -11.45
CA GLU A 446 -12.99 -10.82 -11.97
C GLU A 446 -13.34 -9.37 -11.57
N LEU A 447 -13.07 -8.99 -10.32
CA LEU A 447 -13.29 -7.64 -9.81
C LEU A 447 -12.47 -6.58 -10.56
N LYS A 448 -11.28 -6.92 -11.04
CA LYS A 448 -10.34 -5.99 -11.67
C LYS A 448 -10.49 -5.87 -13.19
N TRP A 449 -11.02 -6.89 -13.87
CA TRP A 449 -11.21 -6.84 -15.32
C TRP A 449 -12.06 -5.68 -15.84
N PRO A 450 -13.16 -5.27 -15.19
CA PRO A 450 -13.92 -4.08 -15.61
C PRO A 450 -13.11 -2.79 -15.65
N GLU A 451 -12.12 -2.64 -14.76
CA GLU A 451 -11.22 -1.47 -14.77
C GLU A 451 -10.33 -1.47 -16.01
N VAL A 452 -9.81 -2.63 -16.41
CA VAL A 452 -9.02 -2.81 -17.64
C VAL A 452 -9.88 -2.47 -18.86
N ALA A 453 -11.06 -3.08 -18.95
CA ALA A 453 -11.98 -2.87 -20.08
C ALA A 453 -12.39 -1.41 -20.20
N ARG A 454 -12.76 -0.76 -19.10
CA ARG A 454 -13.13 0.66 -19.09
C ARG A 454 -11.98 1.55 -19.56
N TRP A 455 -10.76 1.30 -19.07
CA TRP A 455 -9.58 2.06 -19.48
C TRP A 455 -9.29 1.92 -20.96
N GLU A 456 -9.31 0.70 -21.50
CA GLU A 456 -8.97 0.41 -22.90
C GLU A 456 -10.02 0.91 -23.90
N MET A 457 -11.29 1.02 -23.49
CA MET A 457 -12.38 1.50 -24.35
C MET A 457 -12.61 3.01 -24.27
N THR A 458 -11.96 3.71 -23.32
CA THR A 458 -12.18 5.15 -23.12
C THR A 458 -11.13 5.95 -23.89
N PRO A 459 -11.52 6.76 -24.91
CA PRO A 459 -10.59 7.63 -25.60
C PRO A 459 -9.93 8.62 -24.65
N ALA A 460 -8.62 8.76 -24.74
CA ALA A 460 -7.85 9.67 -23.89
C ALA A 460 -7.52 10.97 -24.65
N PRO A 461 -7.47 12.14 -23.98
CA PRO A 461 -7.14 13.41 -24.64
C PRO A 461 -5.82 13.39 -25.43
N VAL A 462 -4.83 12.61 -24.98
CA VAL A 462 -3.55 12.47 -25.67
C VAL A 462 -3.66 11.79 -27.03
N GLU A 463 -4.68 10.96 -27.27
CA GLU A 463 -4.92 10.33 -28.58
C GLU A 463 -5.41 11.35 -29.59
N PHE A 464 -6.20 12.34 -29.16
CA PHE A 464 -6.62 13.46 -30.02
C PHE A 464 -5.42 14.33 -30.40
N ASP A 465 -4.51 14.60 -29.45
CA ASP A 465 -3.27 15.34 -29.73
C ASP A 465 -2.40 14.61 -30.77
N MET A 466 -2.27 13.29 -30.68
CA MET A 466 -1.43 12.51 -31.59
C MET A 466 -2.06 12.22 -32.95
N TYR A 467 -3.38 12.02 -33.02
CA TYR A 467 -4.01 11.35 -34.17
C TYR A 467 -5.14 12.12 -34.83
N TYR A 468 -5.68 13.20 -34.26
CA TYR A 468 -6.91 13.84 -34.75
C TYR A 468 -6.80 14.37 -36.20
N SER A 469 -5.62 14.83 -36.59
CA SER A 469 -5.36 15.40 -37.92
C SER A 469 -4.40 14.57 -38.79
N SER A 470 -4.14 13.30 -38.38
CA SER A 470 -3.27 12.40 -39.14
C SER A 470 -4.03 11.59 -40.20
#